data_66d5a17c46f5acf75ee6de693017a5ae
#
_entry.id   66d5a17c46f5acf75ee6de693017a5ae
#
_cell.length_a   1.000
_cell.length_b   1.000
_cell.length_c   1.000
_cell.angle_alpha   90.00
_cell.angle_beta   90.00
_cell.angle_gamma   90.00
#
_symmetry.space_group_name_H-M   'P 1'
#
loop_
_entity.id
_entity.type
_entity.pdbx_description
1 polymer ?
#
loop_
_entity_poly.entity_id
_entity_poly.type
_entity_poly.pdbx_seq_one_letter_code
_entity_poly.pdbx_strand_id
1 'polypeptide(L)'
;MELWLSAFLIVFFALVFDAVIGDPPNAIHPLRWMGNIVGWLDRHIKRKNPRTTKIKGFLAYSLVALIFITVTISVVALVRIHLGEWAWILVTAFLFKLSFAIFSFRKHCDPIRKDLINGDTEAAAAKTQMIVSRNTKGMDVPHITSSCVETVSENYADSVCSPTACFGMLGMFGAWIFRTANLMDAMWGYRNEKYGDLGFFPAKFDDVLGYITSRISIVFIALAALLMRMDARSAISTARKEHTKTPSPNSGWPMTAVAGAMQISMEKKDVYVMGNGPLPSIDDVSRSYKLVELASILFLLLVTMPLYAVLGIHIQIFTEDLVYDIGERLLWFL
;
A
#
# COMPACT_ATOMS: atom_id res chain seq x y z
N MET A 1 11.07 -2.50 29.06
CA MET A 1 10.93 -1.11 28.51
C MET A 1 9.47 -0.74 28.57
N GLU A 2 9.14 0.56 28.61
CA GLU A 2 7.74 0.99 28.55
C GLU A 2 7.12 0.72 27.18
N LEU A 3 5.88 0.21 27.10
CA LEU A 3 5.28 -0.22 25.84
C LEU A 3 5.18 0.91 24.79
N TRP A 4 4.94 2.15 25.23
CA TRP A 4 4.91 3.29 24.30
C TRP A 4 6.27 3.55 23.64
N LEU A 5 7.39 3.28 24.35
CA LEU A 5 8.72 3.41 23.80
C LEU A 5 9.02 2.28 22.80
N SER A 6 8.61 1.04 23.12
CA SER A 6 8.70 -0.07 22.18
C SER A 6 7.89 0.21 20.91
N ALA A 7 6.67 0.76 21.04
CA ALA A 7 5.85 1.15 19.90
C ALA A 7 6.53 2.21 19.02
N PHE A 8 7.09 3.26 19.66
CA PHE A 8 7.85 4.29 18.94
C PHE A 8 9.03 3.68 18.19
N LEU A 9 9.82 2.84 18.84
CA LEU A 9 11.02 2.23 18.24
C LEU A 9 10.65 1.29 17.08
N ILE A 10 9.56 0.53 17.18
CA ILE A 10 9.09 -0.34 16.09
C ILE A 10 8.78 0.50 14.85
N VAL A 11 7.99 1.57 14.97
CA VAL A 11 7.63 2.42 13.84
C VAL A 11 8.86 3.18 13.31
N PHE A 12 9.72 3.67 14.19
CA PHE A 12 10.96 4.34 13.82
C PHE A 12 11.89 3.42 13.02
N PHE A 13 12.17 2.21 13.54
CA PHE A 13 13.05 1.27 12.84
C PHE A 13 12.42 0.77 11.54
N ALA A 14 11.10 0.60 11.47
CA ALA A 14 10.43 0.27 10.22
C ALA A 14 10.65 1.34 9.14
N LEU A 15 10.57 2.62 9.50
CA LEU A 15 10.89 3.74 8.60
C LEU A 15 12.37 3.74 8.20
N VAL A 16 13.28 3.49 9.13
CA VAL A 16 14.72 3.38 8.84
C VAL A 16 14.99 2.20 7.90
N PHE A 17 14.38 1.05 8.11
CA PHE A 17 14.54 -0.10 7.23
C PHE A 17 13.99 0.18 5.82
N ASP A 18 12.86 0.89 5.70
CA ASP A 18 12.35 1.29 4.39
C ASP A 18 13.29 2.25 3.66
N ALA A 19 13.90 3.19 4.39
CA ALA A 19 14.83 4.17 3.82
C ALA A 19 16.17 3.55 3.41
N VAL A 20 16.72 2.62 4.22
CA VAL A 20 18.10 2.10 4.06
C VAL A 20 18.11 0.79 3.26
N ILE A 21 17.23 -0.14 3.59
CA ILE A 21 17.17 -1.46 2.95
C ILE A 21 16.25 -1.42 1.72
N GLY A 22 15.16 -0.65 1.81
CA GLY A 22 14.09 -0.65 0.80
C GLY A 22 13.37 -2.00 0.71
N ASP A 23 12.76 -2.29 -0.42
CA ASP A 23 12.09 -3.57 -0.64
C ASP A 23 13.13 -4.68 -0.91
N PRO A 24 13.00 -5.84 -0.22
CA PRO A 24 13.85 -6.98 -0.49
C PRO A 24 13.64 -7.50 -1.91
N PRO A 25 14.61 -8.26 -2.45
CA PRO A 25 14.45 -8.89 -3.76
C PRO A 25 13.16 -9.72 -3.84
N ASN A 26 12.49 -9.70 -5.00
CA ASN A 26 11.20 -10.38 -5.22
C ASN A 26 11.18 -11.85 -4.77
N ALA A 27 12.32 -12.56 -4.86
CA ALA A 27 12.41 -13.98 -4.48
C ALA A 27 12.10 -14.23 -3.00
N ILE A 28 12.43 -13.28 -2.13
CA ILE A 28 12.26 -13.38 -0.66
C ILE A 28 11.18 -12.47 -0.10
N HIS A 29 10.48 -11.72 -0.96
CA HIS A 29 9.43 -10.81 -0.51
C HIS A 29 8.13 -11.56 -0.22
N PRO A 30 7.53 -11.46 1.00
CA PRO A 30 6.31 -12.19 1.37
C PRO A 30 5.13 -11.92 0.42
N LEU A 31 4.97 -10.71 -0.09
CA LEU A 31 3.91 -10.39 -1.06
C LEU A 31 4.06 -11.17 -2.37
N ARG A 32 5.30 -11.51 -2.77
CA ARG A 32 5.52 -12.37 -3.94
C ARG A 32 5.07 -13.80 -3.67
N TRP A 33 5.35 -14.32 -2.46
CA TRP A 33 4.88 -15.65 -2.07
C TRP A 33 3.35 -15.68 -1.98
N MET A 34 2.76 -14.64 -1.38
CA MET A 34 1.31 -14.47 -1.34
C MET A 34 0.71 -14.46 -2.76
N GLY A 35 1.28 -13.66 -3.68
CA GLY A 35 0.86 -13.62 -5.07
C GLY A 35 0.98 -14.95 -5.80
N ASN A 36 2.01 -15.75 -5.51
CA ASN A 36 2.15 -17.10 -6.06
C ASN A 36 1.03 -18.04 -5.58
N ILE A 37 0.66 -17.97 -4.29
CA ILE A 37 -0.45 -18.75 -3.72
C ILE A 37 -1.77 -18.32 -4.36
N VAL A 38 -2.02 -17.01 -4.45
CA VAL A 38 -3.23 -16.45 -5.09
C VAL A 38 -3.31 -16.86 -6.56
N GLY A 39 -2.19 -16.82 -7.30
CA GLY A 39 -2.10 -17.28 -8.67
C GLY A 39 -2.31 -18.80 -8.83
N TRP A 40 -1.87 -19.59 -7.85
CA TRP A 40 -2.17 -21.01 -7.81
C TRP A 40 -3.66 -21.27 -7.57
N LEU A 41 -4.27 -20.57 -6.61
CA LEU A 41 -5.71 -20.65 -6.34
C LEU A 41 -6.52 -20.23 -7.58
N ASP A 42 -6.13 -19.18 -8.30
CA ASP A 42 -6.76 -18.73 -9.54
C ASP A 42 -6.89 -19.84 -10.60
N ARG A 43 -5.85 -20.67 -10.74
CA ARG A 43 -5.83 -21.79 -11.70
C ARG A 43 -6.67 -22.98 -11.28
N HIS A 44 -6.86 -23.19 -9.96
CA HIS A 44 -7.53 -24.39 -9.44
C HIS A 44 -9.01 -24.16 -9.05
N ILE A 45 -9.41 -22.91 -8.80
CA ILE A 45 -10.79 -22.59 -8.44
C ILE A 45 -11.70 -22.70 -9.67
N LYS A 46 -12.61 -23.68 -9.64
CA LYS A 46 -13.66 -23.84 -10.67
C LYS A 46 -14.77 -22.80 -10.48
N ARG A 47 -15.05 -22.03 -11.55
CA ARG A 47 -16.04 -20.94 -11.59
C ARG A 47 -17.28 -21.38 -12.33
N LYS A 48 -18.16 -22.15 -11.67
CA LYS A 48 -19.36 -22.70 -12.31
C LYS A 48 -20.62 -21.87 -12.07
N ASN A 49 -20.72 -21.21 -10.92
CA ASN A 49 -21.92 -20.47 -10.51
C ASN A 49 -21.49 -19.20 -9.77
N PRO A 50 -22.06 -18.02 -10.08
CA PRO A 50 -21.70 -16.73 -9.47
C PRO A 50 -21.67 -16.77 -7.95
N ARG A 51 -22.75 -17.26 -7.30
CA ARG A 51 -22.85 -17.30 -5.85
C ARG A 51 -21.75 -18.16 -5.19
N THR A 52 -21.53 -19.37 -5.72
CA THR A 52 -20.48 -20.25 -5.20
C THR A 52 -19.08 -19.72 -5.49
N THR A 53 -18.88 -19.00 -6.58
CA THR A 53 -17.61 -18.37 -6.93
C THR A 53 -17.28 -17.23 -5.96
N LYS A 54 -18.25 -16.41 -5.57
CA LYS A 54 -18.05 -15.37 -4.51
C LYS A 54 -17.67 -15.98 -3.17
N ILE A 55 -18.33 -17.07 -2.76
CA ILE A 55 -17.97 -17.80 -1.53
C ILE A 55 -16.54 -18.34 -1.61
N LYS A 56 -16.15 -18.91 -2.75
CA LYS A 56 -14.76 -19.39 -2.94
C LYS A 56 -13.74 -18.25 -2.90
N GLY A 57 -14.08 -17.07 -3.42
CA GLY A 57 -13.25 -15.87 -3.30
C GLY A 57 -13.05 -15.45 -1.84
N PHE A 58 -14.12 -15.44 -1.04
CA PHE A 58 -14.06 -15.20 0.39
C PHE A 58 -13.20 -16.25 1.12
N LEU A 59 -13.41 -17.54 0.87
CA LEU A 59 -12.64 -18.62 1.49
C LEU A 59 -11.15 -18.57 1.09
N ALA A 60 -10.87 -18.26 -0.17
CA ALA A 60 -9.50 -18.09 -0.66
C ALA A 60 -8.80 -16.92 0.05
N TYR A 61 -9.49 -15.77 0.18
CA TYR A 61 -8.99 -14.64 0.95
C TYR A 61 -8.70 -15.04 2.40
N SER A 62 -9.68 -15.67 3.07
CA SER A 62 -9.54 -16.07 4.48
C SER A 62 -8.38 -17.04 4.68
N LEU A 63 -8.19 -17.99 3.77
CA LEU A 63 -7.08 -18.95 3.81
C LEU A 63 -5.73 -18.25 3.68
N VAL A 64 -5.58 -17.37 2.68
CA VAL A 64 -4.32 -16.64 2.44
C VAL A 64 -4.02 -15.71 3.61
N ALA A 65 -5.02 -14.95 4.08
CA ALA A 65 -4.87 -14.06 5.23
C ALA A 65 -4.46 -14.84 6.47
N LEU A 66 -5.14 -15.96 6.77
CA LEU A 66 -4.83 -16.81 7.92
C LEU A 66 -3.39 -17.31 7.89
N ILE A 67 -2.90 -17.80 6.74
CA ILE A 67 -1.53 -18.28 6.60
C ILE A 67 -0.52 -17.17 6.95
N PHE A 68 -0.63 -16.00 6.29
CA PHE A 68 0.36 -14.94 6.48
C PHE A 68 0.27 -14.28 7.86
N ILE A 69 -0.93 -14.13 8.41
CA ILE A 69 -1.14 -13.62 9.76
C ILE A 69 -0.55 -14.59 10.79
N THR A 70 -0.89 -15.87 10.70
CA THR A 70 -0.39 -16.87 11.67
C THR A 70 1.13 -16.97 11.61
N VAL A 71 1.72 -17.08 10.42
CA VAL A 71 3.18 -17.18 10.27
C VAL A 71 3.88 -15.93 10.85
N THR A 72 3.42 -14.74 10.51
CA THR A 72 4.07 -13.50 10.97
C THR A 72 3.91 -13.30 12.47
N ILE A 73 2.70 -13.52 13.03
CA ILE A 73 2.48 -13.41 14.47
C ILE A 73 3.28 -14.47 15.23
N SER A 74 3.33 -15.73 14.74
CA SER A 74 4.15 -16.79 15.37
C SER A 74 5.63 -16.41 15.41
N VAL A 75 6.19 -15.90 14.31
CA VAL A 75 7.59 -15.45 14.28
C VAL A 75 7.84 -14.36 15.33
N VAL A 76 6.97 -13.35 15.38
CA VAL A 76 7.12 -12.22 16.30
C VAL A 76 6.95 -12.69 17.76
N ALA A 77 5.97 -13.57 18.05
CA ALA A 77 5.75 -14.15 19.36
C ALA A 77 6.95 -14.97 19.85
N LEU A 78 7.47 -15.89 19.02
CA LEU A 78 8.65 -16.68 19.33
C LEU A 78 9.88 -15.82 19.62
N VAL A 79 10.08 -14.77 18.82
CA VAL A 79 11.19 -13.83 19.04
C VAL A 79 11.02 -13.07 20.36
N ARG A 80 9.81 -12.59 20.68
CA ARG A 80 9.54 -11.89 21.94
C ARG A 80 9.82 -12.78 23.16
N ILE A 81 9.37 -14.02 23.11
CA ILE A 81 9.44 -14.95 24.26
C ILE A 81 10.87 -15.48 24.45
N HIS A 82 11.56 -15.82 23.37
CA HIS A 82 12.84 -16.53 23.45
C HIS A 82 14.09 -15.66 23.25
N LEU A 83 13.98 -14.52 22.52
CA LEU A 83 15.13 -13.67 22.16
C LEU A 83 15.10 -12.30 22.84
N GLY A 84 14.03 -11.98 23.55
CA GLY A 84 13.89 -10.76 24.33
C GLY A 84 13.46 -9.53 23.53
N GLU A 85 13.30 -8.42 24.25
CA GLU A 85 12.59 -7.22 23.79
C GLU A 85 13.24 -6.53 22.58
N TRP A 86 14.55 -6.39 22.55
CA TRP A 86 15.24 -5.72 21.43
C TRP A 86 15.12 -6.51 20.12
N ALA A 87 15.26 -7.84 20.18
CA ALA A 87 15.06 -8.69 19.02
C ALA A 87 13.60 -8.60 18.53
N TRP A 88 12.64 -8.60 19.45
CA TRP A 88 11.23 -8.42 19.14
C TRP A 88 10.95 -7.09 18.43
N ILE A 89 11.49 -5.97 18.94
CA ILE A 89 11.35 -4.65 18.32
C ILE A 89 11.87 -4.67 16.88
N LEU A 90 13.09 -5.16 16.67
CA LEU A 90 13.73 -5.15 15.34
C LEU A 90 13.02 -6.07 14.34
N VAL A 91 12.63 -7.27 14.77
CA VAL A 91 11.92 -8.22 13.89
C VAL A 91 10.52 -7.72 13.58
N THR A 92 9.80 -7.20 14.56
CA THR A 92 8.48 -6.56 14.33
C THR A 92 8.60 -5.39 13.37
N ALA A 93 9.58 -4.51 13.57
CA ALA A 93 9.82 -3.38 12.68
C ALA A 93 10.12 -3.82 11.24
N PHE A 94 10.95 -4.86 11.09
CA PHE A 94 11.28 -5.40 9.78
C PHE A 94 10.06 -6.03 9.07
N LEU A 95 9.30 -6.86 9.78
CA LEU A 95 8.09 -7.48 9.23
C LEU A 95 6.99 -6.46 8.94
N PHE A 96 6.86 -5.42 9.79
CA PHE A 96 5.95 -4.32 9.52
C PHE A 96 6.38 -3.54 8.27
N LYS A 97 7.68 -3.24 8.10
CA LYS A 97 8.20 -2.61 6.89
C LYS A 97 7.79 -3.36 5.62
N LEU A 98 7.74 -4.68 5.63
CA LEU A 98 7.33 -5.46 4.45
C LEU A 98 5.85 -5.25 4.05
N SER A 99 5.06 -4.59 4.89
CA SER A 99 3.66 -4.26 4.59
C SER A 99 3.45 -2.90 3.94
N PHE A 100 4.44 -2.01 3.92
CA PHE A 100 4.32 -0.69 3.29
C PHE A 100 5.59 -0.33 2.49
N ALA A 101 5.50 0.69 1.63
CA ALA A 101 6.63 1.13 0.81
C ALA A 101 6.53 2.65 0.58
N ILE A 102 7.44 3.42 1.17
CA ILE A 102 7.52 4.88 1.04
C ILE A 102 8.58 5.27 -0.01
N PHE A 103 9.82 4.82 0.21
CA PHE A 103 10.95 5.24 -0.62
C PHE A 103 11.12 4.42 -1.91
N SER A 104 10.34 3.37 -2.10
CA SER A 104 10.34 2.58 -3.34
C SER A 104 9.80 3.35 -4.55
N PHE A 105 9.00 4.41 -4.36
CA PHE A 105 8.53 5.28 -5.46
C PHE A 105 9.69 5.85 -6.28
N ARG A 106 10.75 6.31 -5.62
CA ARG A 106 11.97 6.78 -6.32
C ARG A 106 12.58 5.67 -7.17
N LYS A 107 12.72 4.47 -6.61
CA LYS A 107 13.34 3.33 -7.30
C LYS A 107 12.62 2.99 -8.60
N HIS A 108 11.32 3.18 -8.67
CA HIS A 108 10.53 2.91 -9.86
C HIS A 108 10.44 4.09 -10.82
N CYS A 109 10.32 5.33 -10.32
CA CYS A 109 10.11 6.50 -11.17
C CYS A 109 11.41 7.16 -11.66
N ASP A 110 12.50 7.12 -10.89
CA ASP A 110 13.78 7.75 -11.31
C ASP A 110 14.39 7.13 -12.58
N PRO A 111 14.34 5.80 -12.82
CA PRO A 111 14.81 5.24 -14.08
C PRO A 111 14.01 5.74 -15.29
N ILE A 112 12.69 5.91 -15.15
CA ILE A 112 11.81 6.46 -16.20
C ILE A 112 12.17 7.92 -16.46
N ARG A 113 12.29 8.70 -15.37
CA ARG A 113 12.69 10.11 -15.47
C ARG A 113 14.05 10.30 -16.15
N LYS A 114 15.05 9.47 -15.84
CA LYS A 114 16.37 9.51 -16.47
C LYS A 114 16.31 9.25 -17.97
N ASP A 115 15.55 8.25 -18.41
CA ASP A 115 15.38 7.97 -19.83
C ASP A 115 14.73 9.16 -20.55
N LEU A 116 13.70 9.78 -19.95
CA LEU A 116 13.04 10.96 -20.50
C LEU A 116 14.01 12.16 -20.63
N ILE A 117 14.88 12.38 -19.63
CA ILE A 117 15.92 13.44 -19.70
C ILE A 117 16.91 13.18 -20.83
N ASN A 118 17.24 11.92 -21.08
CA ASN A 118 18.13 11.52 -22.16
C ASN A 118 17.44 11.50 -23.54
N GLY A 119 16.15 11.81 -23.62
CA GLY A 119 15.37 11.78 -24.85
C GLY A 119 14.94 10.39 -25.30
N ASP A 120 15.17 9.35 -24.48
CA ASP A 120 14.77 7.96 -24.77
C ASP A 120 13.34 7.69 -24.28
N THR A 121 12.37 8.16 -25.04
CA THR A 121 10.95 8.00 -24.73
C THR A 121 10.51 6.53 -24.82
N GLU A 122 11.14 5.74 -25.70
CA GLU A 122 10.79 4.32 -25.87
C GLU A 122 11.21 3.49 -24.66
N ALA A 123 12.43 3.66 -24.15
CA ALA A 123 12.87 3.03 -22.92
C ALA A 123 12.02 3.49 -21.71
N ALA A 124 11.69 4.78 -21.63
CA ALA A 124 10.81 5.31 -20.58
C ALA A 124 9.42 4.65 -20.63
N ALA A 125 8.82 4.53 -21.82
CA ALA A 125 7.53 3.86 -21.99
C ALA A 125 7.60 2.38 -21.58
N ALA A 126 8.65 1.66 -21.94
CA ALA A 126 8.86 0.26 -21.56
C ALA A 126 8.97 0.08 -20.03
N LYS A 127 9.68 0.98 -19.33
CA LYS A 127 9.77 0.97 -17.87
C LYS A 127 8.44 1.36 -17.22
N THR A 128 7.71 2.32 -17.81
CA THR A 128 6.38 2.72 -17.32
C THR A 128 5.39 1.55 -17.40
N GLN A 129 5.49 0.70 -18.43
CA GLN A 129 4.67 -0.52 -18.53
C GLN A 129 4.80 -1.46 -17.33
N MET A 130 5.92 -1.42 -16.61
CA MET A 130 6.13 -2.28 -15.42
C MET A 130 5.37 -1.78 -14.20
N ILE A 131 4.91 -0.53 -14.18
CA ILE A 131 4.21 0.09 -13.04
C ILE A 131 2.76 0.47 -13.33
N VAL A 132 2.29 0.32 -14.58
CA VAL A 132 0.89 0.58 -14.95
C VAL A 132 0.29 -0.58 -15.73
N SER A 133 -1.03 -0.76 -15.63
CA SER A 133 -1.78 -1.80 -16.33
C SER A 133 -2.15 -1.45 -17.78
N ARG A 134 -2.12 -0.14 -18.14
CA ARG A 134 -2.42 0.33 -19.50
C ARG A 134 -1.25 0.09 -20.46
N ASN A 135 -1.56 -0.01 -21.76
CA ASN A 135 -0.50 -0.09 -22.77
C ASN A 135 0.22 1.26 -22.88
N THR A 136 1.54 1.25 -22.73
CA THR A 136 2.39 2.45 -22.77
C THR A 136 3.14 2.61 -24.10
N LYS A 137 3.02 1.65 -25.01
CA LYS A 137 3.71 1.71 -26.32
C LYS A 137 3.25 2.91 -27.13
N GLY A 138 4.20 3.75 -27.53
CA GLY A 138 3.92 4.96 -28.32
C GLY A 138 3.33 6.13 -27.51
N MET A 139 3.36 6.06 -26.18
CA MET A 139 3.02 7.22 -25.34
C MET A 139 4.03 8.34 -25.51
N ASP A 140 3.53 9.58 -25.52
CA ASP A 140 4.35 10.78 -25.47
C ASP A 140 4.84 11.08 -24.04
N VAL A 141 5.78 12.01 -23.92
CA VAL A 141 6.42 12.38 -22.66
C VAL A 141 5.38 12.84 -21.60
N PRO A 142 4.40 13.73 -21.90
CA PRO A 142 3.41 14.16 -20.93
C PRO A 142 2.55 13.03 -20.37
N HIS A 143 2.19 12.03 -21.16
CA HIS A 143 1.39 10.89 -20.68
C HIS A 143 2.22 9.88 -19.91
N ILE A 144 3.52 9.70 -20.23
CA ILE A 144 4.44 8.90 -19.43
C ILE A 144 4.63 9.54 -18.05
N THR A 145 4.87 10.84 -17.98
CA THR A 145 5.01 11.57 -16.71
C THR A 145 3.72 11.56 -15.91
N SER A 146 2.55 11.76 -16.56
CA SER A 146 1.24 11.62 -15.91
C SER A 146 1.08 10.23 -15.29
N SER A 147 1.45 9.17 -16.03
CA SER A 147 1.38 7.79 -15.53
C SER A 147 2.24 7.56 -14.29
N CYS A 148 3.43 8.14 -14.20
CA CYS A 148 4.28 8.09 -13.03
C CYS A 148 3.64 8.81 -11.84
N VAL A 149 3.15 10.04 -12.03
CA VAL A 149 2.53 10.83 -10.97
C VAL A 149 1.24 10.17 -10.47
N GLU A 150 0.41 9.62 -11.37
CA GLU A 150 -0.77 8.85 -11.04
C GLU A 150 -0.43 7.66 -10.13
N THR A 151 0.55 6.83 -10.55
CA THR A 151 0.98 5.64 -9.80
C THR A 151 1.49 6.00 -8.41
N VAL A 152 2.33 7.04 -8.29
CA VAL A 152 2.83 7.53 -6.99
C VAL A 152 1.68 7.98 -6.10
N SER A 153 0.74 8.74 -6.65
CA SER A 153 -0.38 9.32 -5.91
C SER A 153 -1.39 8.26 -5.45
N GLU A 154 -1.73 7.30 -6.32
CA GLU A 154 -2.64 6.19 -6.03
C GLU A 154 -2.06 5.29 -4.93
N ASN A 155 -0.81 4.87 -5.10
CA ASN A 155 -0.14 4.00 -4.15
C ASN A 155 0.13 4.65 -2.78
N TYR A 156 0.02 5.95 -2.64
CA TYR A 156 0.10 6.60 -1.33
C TYR A 156 -0.98 6.08 -0.36
N ALA A 157 -2.23 5.96 -0.82
CA ALA A 157 -3.27 5.38 0.02
C ALA A 157 -3.07 3.86 0.21
N ASP A 158 -2.78 3.13 -0.86
CA ASP A 158 -2.80 1.67 -0.90
C ASP A 158 -1.53 1.02 -0.34
N SER A 159 -0.39 1.67 -0.53
CA SER A 159 0.91 1.12 -0.10
C SER A 159 1.48 1.79 1.15
N VAL A 160 0.86 2.88 1.64
CA VAL A 160 1.30 3.56 2.87
C VAL A 160 0.16 3.76 3.85
N CYS A 161 -0.82 4.64 3.55
CA CYS A 161 -1.79 5.06 4.56
C CYS A 161 -2.61 3.89 5.12
N SER A 162 -3.15 3.05 4.25
CA SER A 162 -4.06 1.97 4.67
C SER A 162 -3.35 0.85 5.42
N PRO A 163 -2.23 0.26 4.93
CA PRO A 163 -1.55 -0.80 5.67
C PRO A 163 -0.98 -0.30 7.00
N THR A 164 -0.46 0.93 7.06
CA THR A 164 0.13 1.46 8.27
C THR A 164 -0.93 1.87 9.31
N ALA A 165 -2.09 2.39 8.88
CA ALA A 165 -3.21 2.64 9.78
C ALA A 165 -3.77 1.33 10.35
N CYS A 166 -3.94 0.29 9.51
CA CYS A 166 -4.36 -1.04 9.97
C CYS A 166 -3.34 -1.63 10.97
N PHE A 167 -2.03 -1.45 10.73
CA PHE A 167 -1.01 -1.79 11.73
C PHE A 167 -1.17 -0.96 13.00
N GLY A 168 -1.37 0.34 12.88
CA GLY A 168 -1.58 1.23 14.03
C GLY A 168 -2.75 0.80 14.91
N MET A 169 -3.82 0.28 14.32
CA MET A 169 -5.01 -0.18 15.05
C MET A 169 -4.87 -1.59 15.61
N LEU A 170 -4.30 -2.53 14.86
CA LEU A 170 -4.38 -3.97 15.12
C LEU A 170 -3.02 -4.69 15.12
N GLY A 171 -1.91 -3.95 15.08
CA GLY A 171 -0.56 -4.53 14.98
C GLY A 171 -0.37 -5.34 13.69
N MET A 172 0.44 -6.38 13.77
CA MET A 172 0.75 -7.27 12.64
C MET A 172 -0.49 -7.90 12.02
N PHE A 173 -1.49 -8.23 12.83
CA PHE A 173 -2.76 -8.75 12.34
C PHE A 173 -3.42 -7.79 11.33
N GLY A 174 -3.51 -6.49 11.66
CA GLY A 174 -4.11 -5.47 10.79
C GLY A 174 -3.31 -5.24 9.50
N ALA A 175 -1.97 -5.16 9.60
CA ALA A 175 -1.12 -4.98 8.44
C ALA A 175 -1.33 -6.08 7.40
N TRP A 176 -1.35 -7.35 7.81
CA TRP A 176 -1.50 -8.47 6.88
C TRP A 176 -2.92 -8.72 6.41
N ILE A 177 -3.95 -8.38 7.20
CA ILE A 177 -5.34 -8.34 6.72
C ILE A 177 -5.45 -7.39 5.53
N PHE A 178 -4.97 -6.16 5.70
CA PHE A 178 -5.02 -5.17 4.62
C PHE A 178 -4.21 -5.62 3.41
N ARG A 179 -2.95 -6.02 3.59
CA ARG A 179 -2.08 -6.41 2.47
C ARG A 179 -2.61 -7.60 1.68
N THR A 180 -3.29 -8.54 2.34
CA THR A 180 -3.95 -9.65 1.63
C THR A 180 -5.12 -9.16 0.79
N ALA A 181 -5.97 -8.28 1.33
CA ALA A 181 -7.09 -7.70 0.58
C ALA A 181 -6.59 -6.92 -0.64
N ASN A 182 -5.64 -6.01 -0.43
CA ASN A 182 -5.07 -5.16 -1.45
C ASN A 182 -4.36 -5.95 -2.57
N LEU A 183 -3.56 -6.95 -2.23
CA LEU A 183 -2.91 -7.80 -3.23
C LEU A 183 -3.93 -8.63 -4.02
N MET A 184 -4.94 -9.18 -3.35
CA MET A 184 -5.97 -9.97 -4.03
C MET A 184 -6.90 -9.09 -4.86
N ASP A 185 -7.18 -7.84 -4.45
CA ASP A 185 -7.86 -6.87 -5.31
C ASP A 185 -7.03 -6.58 -6.56
N ALA A 186 -5.75 -6.28 -6.42
CA ALA A 186 -4.86 -6.04 -7.57
C ALA A 186 -4.82 -7.23 -8.55
N MET A 187 -4.99 -8.47 -8.08
CA MET A 187 -4.97 -9.67 -8.93
C MET A 187 -6.35 -10.07 -9.46
N TRP A 188 -7.42 -9.87 -8.66
CA TRP A 188 -8.76 -10.38 -8.96
C TRP A 188 -9.86 -9.30 -8.98
N GLY A 189 -9.55 -8.03 -8.67
CA GLY A 189 -10.54 -6.95 -8.59
C GLY A 189 -11.09 -6.47 -9.94
N TYR A 190 -10.63 -7.04 -11.05
CA TYR A 190 -11.10 -6.68 -12.39
C TYR A 190 -12.57 -7.04 -12.60
N ARG A 191 -13.37 -6.05 -13.06
CA ARG A 191 -14.82 -6.22 -13.36
C ARG A 191 -15.03 -6.84 -14.74
N ASN A 192 -14.55 -8.07 -14.93
CA ASN A 192 -14.75 -8.86 -16.14
C ASN A 192 -15.35 -10.23 -15.79
N GLU A 193 -15.74 -11.01 -16.81
CA GLU A 193 -16.34 -12.32 -16.64
C GLU A 193 -15.48 -13.29 -15.82
N LYS A 194 -14.15 -13.16 -15.93
CA LYS A 194 -13.21 -14.03 -15.23
C LYS A 194 -13.17 -13.78 -13.72
N TYR A 195 -13.17 -12.51 -13.30
CA TYR A 195 -12.87 -12.13 -11.92
C TYR A 195 -14.03 -11.46 -11.18
N GLY A 196 -15.06 -10.97 -11.87
CA GLY A 196 -16.13 -10.18 -11.25
C GLY A 196 -16.82 -10.86 -10.06
N ASP A 197 -16.92 -12.20 -10.06
CA ASP A 197 -17.45 -12.95 -8.92
C ASP A 197 -16.35 -13.40 -7.96
N LEU A 198 -15.21 -13.89 -8.45
CA LEU A 198 -14.13 -14.41 -7.62
C LEU A 198 -13.46 -13.31 -6.78
N GLY A 199 -13.19 -12.17 -7.40
CA GLY A 199 -12.59 -10.99 -6.77
C GLY A 199 -13.57 -10.13 -5.99
N PHE A 200 -14.87 -10.45 -5.98
CA PHE A 200 -15.89 -9.61 -5.35
C PHE A 200 -15.59 -9.28 -3.89
N PHE A 201 -15.26 -10.30 -3.08
CA PHE A 201 -15.01 -10.10 -1.67
C PHE A 201 -13.70 -9.33 -1.42
N PRO A 202 -12.51 -9.76 -1.92
CA PRO A 202 -11.28 -9.03 -1.66
C PRO A 202 -11.34 -7.58 -2.15
N ALA A 203 -11.92 -7.30 -3.33
CA ALA A 203 -12.07 -5.95 -3.85
C ALA A 203 -12.97 -5.07 -2.95
N LYS A 204 -14.12 -5.61 -2.51
CA LYS A 204 -15.01 -4.86 -1.60
C LYS A 204 -14.39 -4.65 -0.22
N PHE A 205 -13.64 -5.62 0.25
CA PHE A 205 -12.98 -5.52 1.54
C PHE A 205 -11.82 -4.53 1.51
N ASP A 206 -11.04 -4.51 0.42
CA ASP A 206 -10.03 -3.46 0.16
C ASP A 206 -10.68 -2.06 0.11
N ASP A 207 -11.78 -1.92 -0.64
CA ASP A 207 -12.56 -0.67 -0.68
C ASP A 207 -12.94 -0.17 0.73
N VAL A 208 -13.38 -1.09 1.62
CA VAL A 208 -13.79 -0.75 2.99
C VAL A 208 -12.60 -0.38 3.86
N LEU A 209 -11.54 -1.18 3.83
CA LEU A 209 -10.34 -0.92 4.64
C LEU A 209 -9.63 0.38 4.25
N GLY A 210 -9.61 0.71 2.96
CA GLY A 210 -9.03 1.95 2.43
C GLY A 210 -9.95 3.18 2.55
N TYR A 211 -11.22 3.01 2.97
CA TYR A 211 -12.21 4.09 2.90
C TYR A 211 -11.85 5.32 3.74
N ILE A 212 -11.50 5.13 4.98
CA ILE A 212 -11.16 6.23 5.90
C ILE A 212 -9.78 6.80 5.57
N THR A 213 -8.82 5.93 5.34
CA THR A 213 -7.41 6.33 5.12
C THR A 213 -7.21 7.14 3.85
N SER A 214 -7.90 6.81 2.76
CA SER A 214 -7.87 7.58 1.53
C SER A 214 -8.40 9.01 1.70
N ARG A 215 -9.37 9.22 2.56
CA ARG A 215 -9.94 10.56 2.87
C ARG A 215 -9.03 11.35 3.81
N ILE A 216 -8.44 10.69 4.79
CA ILE A 216 -7.47 11.32 5.70
C ILE A 216 -6.17 11.65 4.95
N SER A 217 -5.78 10.87 3.95
CA SER A 217 -4.56 11.07 3.16
C SER A 217 -4.44 12.49 2.59
N ILE A 218 -5.56 13.11 2.21
CA ILE A 218 -5.57 14.49 1.66
C ILE A 218 -5.06 15.54 2.65
N VAL A 219 -5.28 15.32 3.95
CA VAL A 219 -4.81 16.22 5.00
C VAL A 219 -3.29 16.21 5.03
N PHE A 220 -2.68 15.05 4.92
CA PHE A 220 -1.22 14.89 4.95
C PHE A 220 -0.56 15.35 3.65
N ILE A 221 -1.22 15.16 2.49
CA ILE A 221 -0.77 15.76 1.24
C ILE A 221 -0.81 17.30 1.35
N ALA A 222 -1.87 17.86 1.92
CA ALA A 222 -1.98 19.32 2.10
C ALA A 222 -0.93 19.86 3.09
N LEU A 223 -0.65 19.14 4.20
CA LEU A 223 0.41 19.50 5.15
C LEU A 223 1.80 19.43 4.49
N ALA A 224 2.08 18.36 3.75
CA ALA A 224 3.33 18.21 3.02
C ALA A 224 3.47 19.30 1.94
N ALA A 225 2.40 19.61 1.21
CA ALA A 225 2.35 20.69 0.24
C ALA A 225 2.66 22.05 0.88
N LEU A 226 2.10 22.32 2.05
CA LEU A 226 2.39 23.54 2.82
C LEU A 226 3.87 23.65 3.18
N LEU A 227 4.45 22.56 3.70
CA LEU A 227 5.88 22.50 4.07
C LEU A 227 6.81 22.63 2.86
N MET A 228 6.39 22.13 1.70
CA MET A 228 7.13 22.22 0.44
C MET A 228 6.82 23.50 -0.36
N ARG A 229 6.04 24.43 0.21
CA ARG A 229 5.62 25.68 -0.44
C ARG A 229 4.83 25.46 -1.74
N MET A 230 4.04 24.39 -1.79
CA MET A 230 3.07 24.08 -2.84
C MET A 230 1.66 24.54 -2.42
N ASP A 231 0.66 24.37 -3.28
CA ASP A 231 -0.70 24.82 -3.03
C ASP A 231 -1.53 23.86 -2.19
N ALA A 232 -1.42 23.98 -0.86
CA ALA A 232 -2.18 23.14 0.09
C ALA A 232 -3.71 23.38 0.00
N ARG A 233 -4.17 24.60 -0.36
CA ARG A 233 -5.60 24.89 -0.50
C ARG A 233 -6.18 24.20 -1.72
N SER A 234 -5.46 24.26 -2.82
CA SER A 234 -5.84 23.58 -4.05
C SER A 234 -5.83 22.06 -3.89
N ALA A 235 -4.89 21.49 -3.12
CA ALA A 235 -4.91 20.06 -2.78
C ALA A 235 -6.27 19.63 -2.22
N ILE A 236 -6.77 20.34 -1.19
CA ILE A 236 -8.04 20.02 -0.54
C ILE A 236 -9.24 20.30 -1.47
N SER A 237 -9.23 21.46 -2.17
CA SER A 237 -10.36 21.85 -3.01
C SER A 237 -10.52 20.96 -4.22
N THR A 238 -9.42 20.54 -4.86
CA THR A 238 -9.44 19.63 -6.02
C THR A 238 -9.88 18.23 -5.58
N ALA A 239 -9.37 17.73 -4.45
CA ALA A 239 -9.80 16.45 -3.91
C ALA A 239 -11.31 16.41 -3.65
N ARG A 240 -11.87 17.42 -3.01
CA ARG A 240 -13.32 17.50 -2.74
C ARG A 240 -14.17 17.53 -4.01
N LYS A 241 -13.70 18.15 -5.08
CA LYS A 241 -14.46 18.34 -6.32
C LYS A 241 -14.34 17.14 -7.27
N GLU A 242 -13.18 16.48 -7.29
CA GLU A 242 -12.82 15.60 -8.39
C GLU A 242 -12.53 14.13 -7.99
N HIS A 243 -12.54 13.79 -6.71
CA HIS A 243 -12.23 12.43 -6.24
C HIS A 243 -13.09 11.34 -6.85
N THR A 244 -14.28 11.67 -7.36
CA THR A 244 -15.20 10.71 -8.00
C THR A 244 -14.87 10.41 -9.46
N LYS A 245 -13.85 11.04 -10.04
CA LYS A 245 -13.45 10.82 -11.43
C LYS A 245 -12.78 9.47 -11.66
N THR A 246 -12.32 8.79 -10.61
CA THR A 246 -11.77 7.43 -10.70
C THR A 246 -12.83 6.36 -10.45
N PRO A 247 -12.70 5.16 -11.05
CA PRO A 247 -13.60 4.03 -10.79
C PRO A 247 -13.56 3.51 -9.36
N SER A 248 -12.41 3.65 -8.67
CA SER A 248 -12.24 3.28 -7.27
C SER A 248 -12.82 4.36 -6.35
N PRO A 249 -13.51 3.99 -5.25
CA PRO A 249 -14.02 4.96 -4.28
C PRO A 249 -12.92 5.62 -3.45
N ASN A 250 -11.69 5.11 -3.51
CA ASN A 250 -10.55 5.48 -2.67
C ASN A 250 -9.45 6.22 -3.43
N SER A 251 -9.01 5.71 -4.58
CA SER A 251 -7.82 6.22 -5.29
C SER A 251 -7.94 7.67 -5.74
N GLY A 252 -9.15 8.14 -6.06
CA GLY A 252 -9.37 9.52 -6.49
C GLY A 252 -9.01 10.57 -5.44
N TRP A 253 -9.10 10.27 -4.15
CA TRP A 253 -8.80 11.21 -3.08
C TRP A 253 -7.33 11.64 -3.08
N PRO A 254 -6.34 10.74 -2.93
CA PRO A 254 -4.94 11.13 -2.95
C PRO A 254 -4.49 11.66 -4.33
N MET A 255 -4.97 11.05 -5.43
CA MET A 255 -4.58 11.46 -6.77
C MET A 255 -4.96 12.92 -7.06
N THR A 256 -6.21 13.29 -6.80
CA THR A 256 -6.68 14.67 -7.03
C THR A 256 -6.10 15.66 -6.04
N ALA A 257 -5.76 15.22 -4.81
CA ALA A 257 -5.04 16.06 -3.86
C ALA A 257 -3.62 16.41 -4.35
N VAL A 258 -2.89 15.42 -4.90
CA VAL A 258 -1.56 15.64 -5.49
C VAL A 258 -1.67 16.54 -6.73
N ALA A 259 -2.63 16.29 -7.62
CA ALA A 259 -2.88 17.16 -8.77
C ALA A 259 -3.10 18.61 -8.36
N GLY A 260 -3.96 18.82 -7.36
CA GLY A 260 -4.23 20.16 -6.82
C GLY A 260 -3.01 20.80 -6.16
N ALA A 261 -2.26 20.06 -5.33
CA ALA A 261 -1.05 20.55 -4.68
C ALA A 261 0.02 21.03 -5.66
N MET A 262 0.18 20.28 -6.75
CA MET A 262 1.20 20.53 -7.76
C MET A 262 0.74 21.45 -8.88
N GLN A 263 -0.55 21.83 -8.94
CA GLN A 263 -1.16 22.63 -10.01
C GLN A 263 -0.98 21.99 -11.40
N ILE A 264 -1.20 20.69 -11.50
CA ILE A 264 -1.10 19.90 -12.71
C ILE A 264 -2.43 19.20 -13.01
N SER A 265 -2.56 18.68 -14.22
CA SER A 265 -3.58 17.68 -14.54
C SER A 265 -2.94 16.29 -14.70
N MET A 266 -3.70 15.25 -14.42
CA MET A 266 -3.35 13.86 -14.72
C MET A 266 -4.38 13.32 -15.69
N GLU A 267 -3.92 12.59 -16.70
CA GLU A 267 -4.77 12.04 -17.74
C GLU A 267 -4.53 10.55 -17.94
N LYS A 268 -5.61 9.79 -17.81
CA LYS A 268 -5.69 8.43 -18.32
C LYS A 268 -6.62 8.45 -19.51
N LYS A 269 -6.02 8.41 -20.71
CA LYS A 269 -6.73 8.54 -21.97
C LYS A 269 -7.98 7.68 -22.01
N ASP A 270 -9.09 8.25 -22.48
CA ASP A 270 -10.42 7.65 -22.58
C ASP A 270 -11.05 7.20 -21.23
N VAL A 271 -10.43 7.52 -20.07
CA VAL A 271 -10.94 7.14 -18.76
C VAL A 271 -11.23 8.36 -17.88
N TYR A 272 -10.23 9.21 -17.64
CA TYR A 272 -10.40 10.43 -16.84
C TYR A 272 -9.33 11.49 -17.13
N VAL A 273 -9.70 12.73 -16.85
CA VAL A 273 -8.78 13.86 -16.64
C VAL A 273 -9.10 14.46 -15.28
N MET A 274 -8.10 14.64 -14.42
CA MET A 274 -8.24 15.23 -13.09
C MET A 274 -7.19 16.32 -12.85
N GLY A 275 -7.54 17.33 -12.03
CA GLY A 275 -6.75 18.55 -11.85
C GLY A 275 -7.00 19.59 -12.93
N ASN A 276 -6.44 20.79 -12.74
CA ASN A 276 -6.76 21.98 -13.55
C ASN A 276 -5.51 22.68 -14.13
N GLY A 277 -4.39 21.99 -14.21
CA GLY A 277 -3.13 22.52 -14.75
C GLY A 277 -2.70 21.85 -16.05
N PRO A 278 -1.48 22.10 -16.54
CA PRO A 278 -0.88 21.34 -17.62
C PRO A 278 -0.61 19.90 -17.20
N LEU A 279 -0.41 19.01 -18.18
CA LEU A 279 0.13 17.69 -17.92
C LEU A 279 1.52 17.78 -17.26
N PRO A 280 1.93 16.80 -16.43
CA PRO A 280 3.17 16.88 -15.69
C PRO A 280 4.39 16.97 -16.57
N SER A 281 5.33 17.81 -16.21
CA SER A 281 6.69 17.83 -16.78
C SER A 281 7.54 16.67 -16.24
N ILE A 282 8.73 16.46 -16.83
CA ILE A 282 9.69 15.45 -16.34
C ILE A 282 10.10 15.71 -14.88
N ASP A 283 10.19 16.99 -14.48
CA ASP A 283 10.58 17.36 -13.12
C ASP A 283 9.44 17.11 -12.10
N ASP A 284 8.19 17.15 -12.54
CA ASP A 284 7.04 16.89 -11.68
C ASP A 284 7.00 15.43 -11.20
N VAL A 285 7.61 14.49 -11.92
CA VAL A 285 7.80 13.12 -11.44
C VAL A 285 8.57 13.12 -10.12
N SER A 286 9.67 13.88 -10.04
CA SER A 286 10.45 13.95 -8.79
C SER A 286 9.78 14.76 -7.70
N ARG A 287 9.01 15.77 -8.05
CA ARG A 287 8.24 16.58 -7.09
C ARG A 287 7.10 15.75 -6.47
N SER A 288 6.44 14.90 -7.27
CA SER A 288 5.32 14.06 -6.80
C SER A 288 5.76 13.04 -5.75
N TYR A 289 6.84 12.27 -6.01
CA TYR A 289 7.26 11.31 -5.01
C TYR A 289 7.82 11.98 -3.74
N LYS A 290 8.53 13.11 -3.83
CA LYS A 290 8.96 13.86 -2.65
C LYS A 290 7.80 14.37 -1.81
N LEU A 291 6.72 14.86 -2.46
CA LEU A 291 5.50 15.28 -1.78
C LEU A 291 4.84 14.10 -1.05
N VAL A 292 4.72 12.97 -1.72
CA VAL A 292 4.11 11.76 -1.17
C VAL A 292 4.99 11.15 -0.07
N GLU A 293 6.31 11.12 -0.22
CA GLU A 293 7.23 10.67 0.84
C GLU A 293 7.09 11.49 2.12
N LEU A 294 7.06 12.83 2.00
CA LEU A 294 6.86 13.71 3.15
C LEU A 294 5.48 13.49 3.78
N ALA A 295 4.43 13.41 2.98
CA ALA A 295 3.08 13.10 3.46
C ALA A 295 3.04 11.74 4.18
N SER A 296 3.76 10.75 3.67
CA SER A 296 3.87 9.41 4.27
C SER A 296 4.55 9.43 5.64
N ILE A 297 5.66 10.14 5.75
CA ILE A 297 6.37 10.30 7.04
C ILE A 297 5.46 11.00 8.06
N LEU A 298 4.77 12.07 7.66
CA LEU A 298 3.81 12.77 8.52
C LEU A 298 2.68 11.84 8.95
N PHE A 299 2.13 11.02 8.04
CA PHE A 299 1.08 10.05 8.35
C PHE A 299 1.57 8.99 9.35
N LEU A 300 2.76 8.43 9.16
CA LEU A 300 3.34 7.47 10.08
C LEU A 300 3.52 8.06 11.49
N LEU A 301 4.06 9.28 11.58
CA LEU A 301 4.35 9.91 12.87
C LEU A 301 3.09 10.41 13.60
N LEU A 302 2.10 10.91 12.87
CA LEU A 302 0.95 11.58 13.47
C LEU A 302 -0.32 10.70 13.55
N VAL A 303 -0.37 9.59 12.79
CA VAL A 303 -1.49 8.65 12.80
C VAL A 303 -1.05 7.28 13.26
N THR A 304 -0.14 6.64 12.50
CA THR A 304 0.23 5.24 12.76
C THR A 304 0.88 5.05 14.12
N MET A 305 1.87 5.87 14.46
CA MET A 305 2.60 5.74 15.71
C MET A 305 1.72 5.96 16.95
N PRO A 306 0.88 7.02 17.06
CA PRO A 306 -0.02 7.18 18.20
C PRO A 306 -1.06 6.06 18.31
N LEU A 307 -1.67 5.65 17.17
CA LEU A 307 -2.61 4.53 17.17
C LEU A 307 -1.96 3.24 17.64
N TYR A 308 -0.75 2.97 17.18
CA TYR A 308 -0.02 1.76 17.57
C TYR A 308 0.37 1.78 19.04
N ALA A 309 0.83 2.92 19.56
CA ALA A 309 1.19 3.07 20.96
C ALA A 309 -0.01 2.92 21.92
N VAL A 310 -1.19 3.39 21.51
CA VAL A 310 -2.39 3.36 22.37
C VAL A 310 -3.20 2.08 22.20
N LEU A 311 -3.27 1.51 21.01
CA LEU A 311 -4.16 0.39 20.70
C LEU A 311 -3.42 -0.81 20.11
N GLY A 312 -2.71 -0.60 19.00
CA GLY A 312 -2.18 -1.69 18.18
C GLY A 312 -1.18 -2.58 18.90
N ILE A 313 -0.30 -2.02 19.75
CA ILE A 313 0.71 -2.80 20.50
C ILE A 313 0.06 -3.76 21.51
N HIS A 314 -1.03 -3.34 22.13
CA HIS A 314 -1.78 -4.18 23.09
C HIS A 314 -2.47 -5.35 22.37
N ILE A 315 -3.10 -5.07 21.22
CA ILE A 315 -3.72 -6.10 20.39
C ILE A 315 -2.66 -7.04 19.80
N GLN A 316 -1.50 -6.51 19.42
CA GLN A 316 -0.40 -7.32 18.93
C GLN A 316 0.10 -8.30 19.99
N ILE A 317 0.41 -7.82 21.21
CA ILE A 317 0.84 -8.68 22.32
C ILE A 317 -0.23 -9.74 22.62
N PHE A 318 -1.50 -9.34 22.71
CA PHE A 318 -2.60 -10.28 22.90
C PHE A 318 -2.66 -11.38 21.83
N THR A 319 -2.50 -11.01 20.55
CA THR A 319 -2.52 -11.98 19.45
C THR A 319 -1.28 -12.87 19.43
N GLU A 320 -0.11 -12.34 19.82
CA GLU A 320 1.13 -13.10 20.00
C GLU A 320 0.99 -14.16 21.08
N ASP A 321 0.47 -13.78 22.26
CA ASP A 321 0.22 -14.68 23.40
C ASP A 321 -0.78 -15.78 22.99
N LEU A 322 -1.88 -15.40 22.36
CA LEU A 322 -2.89 -16.35 21.89
C LEU A 322 -2.33 -17.39 20.91
N VAL A 323 -1.54 -16.96 19.94
CA VAL A 323 -0.96 -17.87 18.94
C VAL A 323 0.09 -18.78 19.59
N TYR A 324 0.89 -18.27 20.52
CA TYR A 324 1.87 -19.05 21.26
C TYR A 324 1.20 -20.13 22.11
N ASP A 325 0.18 -19.78 22.90
CA ASP A 325 -0.57 -20.71 23.76
C ASP A 325 -1.27 -21.82 22.95
N ILE A 326 -1.82 -21.48 21.79
CA ILE A 326 -2.40 -22.48 20.87
C ILE A 326 -1.32 -23.42 20.36
N GLY A 327 -0.17 -22.89 19.98
CA GLY A 327 0.97 -23.67 19.50
C GLY A 327 1.47 -24.67 20.57
N GLU A 328 1.66 -24.23 21.80
CA GLU A 328 2.07 -25.11 22.93
C GLU A 328 1.07 -26.23 23.19
N ARG A 329 -0.23 -25.89 23.21
CA ARG A 329 -1.28 -26.91 23.41
C ARG A 329 -1.28 -27.95 22.29
N LEU A 330 -1.10 -27.54 21.02
CA LEU A 330 -1.04 -28.48 19.90
C LEU A 330 0.17 -29.42 19.98
N LEU A 331 1.33 -28.91 20.41
CA LEU A 331 2.53 -29.73 20.63
C LEU A 331 2.39 -30.72 21.78
N TRP A 332 1.52 -30.42 22.76
CA TRP A 332 1.24 -31.32 23.89
C TRP A 332 0.37 -32.53 23.49
N PHE A 333 -0.37 -32.44 22.36
CA PHE A 333 -1.19 -33.52 21.83
C PHE A 333 -0.48 -34.38 20.77
N LEU A 334 0.73 -34.02 20.34
CA LEU A 334 1.57 -34.76 19.39
C LEU A 334 2.67 -35.54 20.11
#